data_a5bdd190f965385845f15a8ecdd4ad1a
#
_entry.id   a5bdd190f965385845f15a8ecdd4ad1a
#
_cell.length_a   1.000
_cell.length_b   1.000
_cell.length_c   1.000
_cell.angle_alpha   90.00
_cell.angle_beta   90.00
_cell.angle_gamma   90.00
#
_symmetry.space_group_name_H-M   'P 1'
#
loop_
_entity.id
_entity.type
_entity.pdbx_description
1 polymer ?
#
loop_
_entity_poly.entity_id
_entity_poly.type
_entity_poly.pdbx_seq_one_letter_code
_entity_poly.pdbx_strand_id
1 'polypeptide(L)'
;MDHKAAGNVIIIKRKKVVAGGHHGGAWKVAYADFVTAMMAFFLLMWLLSSTDEQTKLGLADYFSPTIPIHSTVGGGDGPFQGSSMFVQGALSQDETGAKGSPEKRDKIGVDKSLYDLAEELTGGSGDATEADPALKHIATRITDEGLIIEVFDIPGSPLFDGTSMRPNPILDRLLTMIGRVLVRTSNPVAIAGHLAKGDTVGSGVDPWRLSGDRAQLARERLVAAGITETRLARVTGEADRGPITDTPADPRNRRIEVTLLRSFPK
;
A
#
# COMPACT_ATOMS: atom_id res chain seq x y z
N MET A 1 78.40 -68.95 45.29
CA MET A 1 77.45 -68.03 45.87
C MET A 1 76.69 -67.34 44.71
N ASP A 2 75.58 -67.90 44.36
CA ASP A 2 74.74 -67.44 43.24
C ASP A 2 73.73 -66.40 43.75
N HIS A 3 73.92 -65.20 43.30
CA HIS A 3 72.88 -64.16 43.50
C HIS A 3 71.88 -64.21 42.33
N LYS A 4 70.77 -64.79 42.62
CA LYS A 4 69.59 -64.80 41.73
C LYS A 4 68.98 -63.40 41.70
N ALA A 5 69.13 -62.72 40.58
CA ALA A 5 68.50 -61.43 40.34
C ALA A 5 66.96 -61.61 40.29
N ALA A 6 66.24 -60.92 41.20
CA ALA A 6 64.82 -60.88 41.22
C ALA A 6 64.31 -59.94 40.06
N GLY A 7 63.74 -60.56 39.04
CA GLY A 7 63.16 -59.82 37.94
C GLY A 7 61.91 -59.04 38.40
N ASN A 8 61.88 -57.74 38.19
CA ASN A 8 60.72 -56.91 38.43
C ASN A 8 59.53 -57.28 37.48
N VAL A 9 58.48 -57.79 38.05
CA VAL A 9 57.23 -58.09 37.30
C VAL A 9 56.54 -56.79 37.05
N ILE A 10 56.48 -56.35 35.80
CA ILE A 10 55.74 -55.18 35.39
C ILE A 10 54.31 -55.64 35.03
N ILE A 11 53.31 -55.27 35.87
CA ILE A 11 51.90 -55.54 35.64
C ILE A 11 51.36 -54.41 34.84
N ILE A 12 51.14 -54.58 33.52
CA ILE A 12 50.50 -53.64 32.64
C ILE A 12 48.98 -53.86 32.71
N LYS A 13 48.25 -53.00 33.46
CA LYS A 13 46.79 -53.02 33.52
C LYS A 13 46.24 -52.26 32.32
N ARG A 14 45.86 -52.95 31.23
CA ARG A 14 45.14 -52.32 30.12
C ARG A 14 43.71 -52.08 30.51
N LYS A 15 43.34 -50.82 30.73
CA LYS A 15 41.94 -50.37 30.91
C LYS A 15 41.30 -50.40 29.54
N LYS A 16 40.37 -51.34 29.27
CA LYS A 16 39.59 -51.39 28.07
C LYS A 16 38.47 -50.32 28.24
N VAL A 17 38.65 -49.13 27.66
CA VAL A 17 37.62 -48.11 27.60
C VAL A 17 36.62 -48.59 26.54
N VAL A 18 35.51 -49.17 26.97
CA VAL A 18 34.39 -49.44 26.10
C VAL A 18 33.72 -48.07 25.91
N ALA A 19 34.00 -47.42 24.80
CA ALA A 19 33.25 -46.26 24.39
C ALA A 19 31.82 -46.74 24.15
N GLY A 20 30.94 -46.49 25.16
CA GLY A 20 29.52 -46.74 25.01
C GLY A 20 29.00 -45.86 23.87
N GLY A 21 28.74 -46.50 22.74
CA GLY A 21 28.16 -45.85 21.59
C GLY A 21 26.77 -45.34 21.89
N HIS A 22 26.63 -44.08 22.30
CA HIS A 22 25.35 -43.39 22.39
C HIS A 22 24.86 -42.89 21.01
N HIS A 23 24.94 -43.75 19.98
CA HIS A 23 24.46 -43.41 18.64
C HIS A 23 22.98 -43.82 18.40
N GLY A 24 22.28 -44.36 19.40
CA GLY A 24 20.91 -44.82 19.27
C GLY A 24 19.83 -43.71 19.38
N GLY A 25 20.17 -42.47 19.78
CA GLY A 25 19.20 -41.40 20.02
C GLY A 25 19.14 -40.33 18.93
N ALA A 26 20.19 -40.10 18.17
CA ALA A 26 20.27 -38.99 17.22
C ALA A 26 19.21 -39.05 16.12
N TRP A 27 18.90 -40.23 15.61
CA TRP A 27 17.86 -40.42 14.60
C TRP A 27 16.46 -40.12 15.16
N LYS A 28 16.21 -40.37 16.47
CA LYS A 28 14.92 -40.05 17.12
C LYS A 28 14.71 -38.55 17.22
N VAL A 29 15.78 -37.79 17.47
CA VAL A 29 15.71 -36.32 17.50
C VAL A 29 15.44 -35.79 16.12
N ALA A 30 16.12 -36.28 15.09
CA ALA A 30 15.87 -35.88 13.71
C ALA A 30 14.43 -36.26 13.24
N TYR A 31 13.96 -37.45 13.66
CA TYR A 31 12.59 -37.85 13.37
C TYR A 31 11.57 -36.96 14.09
N ALA A 32 11.78 -36.61 15.35
CA ALA A 32 10.92 -35.72 16.11
C ALA A 32 10.88 -34.33 15.48
N ASP A 33 12.00 -33.78 15.05
CA ASP A 33 12.11 -32.51 14.37
C ASP A 33 11.32 -32.50 13.05
N PHE A 34 11.49 -33.54 12.25
CA PHE A 34 10.74 -33.73 11.01
C PHE A 34 9.22 -33.78 11.23
N VAL A 35 8.77 -34.56 12.24
CA VAL A 35 7.35 -34.71 12.54
C VAL A 35 6.77 -33.39 13.09
N THR A 36 7.51 -32.67 13.93
CA THR A 36 7.04 -31.36 14.44
C THR A 36 6.96 -30.33 13.33
N ALA A 37 7.93 -30.32 12.40
CA ALA A 37 7.89 -29.45 11.23
C ALA A 37 6.70 -29.77 10.31
N MET A 38 6.43 -31.08 10.06
CA MET A 38 5.25 -31.51 9.30
C MET A 38 3.94 -31.08 10.00
N MET A 39 3.88 -31.24 11.33
CA MET A 39 2.69 -30.84 12.10
C MET A 39 2.47 -29.33 12.02
N ALA A 40 3.53 -28.53 12.16
CA ALA A 40 3.45 -27.08 12.03
C ALA A 40 2.97 -26.67 10.63
N PHE A 41 3.52 -27.29 9.59
CA PHE A 41 3.11 -27.06 8.21
C PHE A 41 1.64 -27.42 7.98
N PHE A 42 1.19 -28.59 8.50
CA PHE A 42 -0.20 -29.01 8.40
C PHE A 42 -1.14 -28.03 9.12
N LEU A 43 -0.79 -27.59 10.33
CA LEU A 43 -1.58 -26.60 11.08
C LEU A 43 -1.66 -25.27 10.34
N LEU A 44 -0.56 -24.82 9.73
CA LEU A 44 -0.55 -23.60 8.93
C LEU A 44 -1.44 -23.73 7.70
N MET A 45 -1.36 -24.84 6.97
CA MET A 45 -2.21 -25.13 5.82
C MET A 45 -3.68 -25.27 6.22
N TRP A 46 -3.95 -25.92 7.36
CA TRP A 46 -5.31 -26.05 7.87
C TRP A 46 -5.89 -24.69 8.26
N LEU A 47 -5.11 -23.87 8.96
CA LEU A 47 -5.51 -22.52 9.35
C LEU A 47 -5.78 -21.64 8.12
N LEU A 48 -4.90 -21.73 7.11
CA LEU A 48 -5.09 -21.02 5.85
C LEU A 48 -6.32 -21.50 5.08
N SER A 49 -6.63 -22.80 5.10
CA SER A 49 -7.81 -23.34 4.43
C SER A 49 -9.12 -23.07 5.19
N SER A 50 -9.07 -22.97 6.52
CA SER A 50 -10.22 -22.67 7.36
C SER A 50 -10.57 -21.18 7.43
N THR A 51 -9.63 -20.31 6.98
CA THR A 51 -9.84 -18.87 6.91
C THR A 51 -10.66 -18.55 5.65
N ASP A 52 -11.68 -17.73 5.77
CA ASP A 52 -12.48 -17.27 4.65
C ASP A 52 -11.64 -16.43 3.66
N GLU A 53 -12.10 -16.37 2.43
CA GLU A 53 -11.36 -15.75 1.33
C GLU A 53 -11.17 -14.22 1.55
N GLN A 54 -12.12 -13.59 2.22
CA GLN A 54 -12.05 -12.16 2.58
C GLN A 54 -10.92 -11.86 3.56
N THR A 55 -10.75 -12.70 4.57
CA THR A 55 -9.65 -12.55 5.54
C THR A 55 -8.29 -12.81 4.90
N LYS A 56 -8.21 -13.76 3.94
CA LYS A 56 -6.98 -14.02 3.17
C LYS A 56 -6.60 -12.82 2.29
N LEU A 57 -7.57 -12.22 1.62
CA LEU A 57 -7.36 -11.01 0.80
C LEU A 57 -6.93 -9.83 1.67
N GLY A 58 -7.59 -9.60 2.81
CA GLY A 58 -7.20 -8.54 3.73
C GLY A 58 -5.78 -8.71 4.31
N LEU A 59 -5.37 -9.97 4.54
CA LEU A 59 -4.01 -10.26 4.99
C LEU A 59 -2.99 -10.05 3.85
N ALA A 60 -3.33 -10.47 2.63
CA ALA A 60 -2.50 -10.24 1.45
C ALA A 60 -2.31 -8.74 1.17
N ASP A 61 -3.35 -7.93 1.29
CA ASP A 61 -3.29 -6.46 1.18
C ASP A 61 -2.43 -5.83 2.27
N TYR A 62 -2.45 -6.35 3.47
CA TYR A 62 -1.60 -5.87 4.56
C TYR A 62 -0.11 -6.08 4.30
N PHE A 63 0.28 -7.23 3.71
CA PHE A 63 1.68 -7.58 3.42
C PHE A 63 2.16 -7.12 2.05
N SER A 64 1.27 -6.87 1.13
CA SER A 64 1.55 -6.29 -0.18
C SER A 64 0.55 -5.18 -0.42
N PRO A 65 0.77 -3.97 0.09
CA PRO A 65 -0.06 -2.82 -0.25
C PRO A 65 0.09 -2.60 -1.76
N THR A 66 -0.65 -3.37 -2.52
CA THR A 66 -0.78 -3.18 -3.95
C THR A 66 -1.52 -1.87 -4.10
N ILE A 67 -0.82 -0.84 -4.53
CA ILE A 67 -1.48 0.32 -5.12
C ILE A 67 -2.46 -0.30 -6.13
N PRO A 68 -3.77 -0.09 -6.01
CA PRO A 68 -4.71 -0.58 -7.01
C PRO A 68 -4.40 0.15 -8.31
N ILE A 69 -3.49 -0.42 -9.07
CA ILE A 69 -3.31 -0.08 -10.46
C ILE A 69 -4.53 -0.69 -11.12
N HIS A 70 -5.54 0.11 -11.37
CA HIS A 70 -6.55 -0.27 -12.33
C HIS A 70 -5.84 -0.48 -13.66
N SER A 71 -5.33 -1.68 -13.87
CA SER A 71 -4.93 -2.11 -15.19
C SER A 71 -6.21 -2.29 -15.97
N THR A 72 -6.57 -1.24 -16.71
CA THR A 72 -7.52 -1.33 -17.80
C THR A 72 -6.92 -2.21 -18.89
N VAL A 73 -6.99 -3.52 -18.73
CA VAL A 73 -6.78 -4.45 -19.81
C VAL A 73 -8.09 -5.20 -20.01
N GLY A 74 -8.72 -4.85 -21.10
CA GLY A 74 -9.54 -5.66 -21.97
C GLY A 74 -10.54 -6.63 -21.35
N GLY A 75 -11.80 -6.45 -21.77
CA GLY A 75 -12.91 -7.32 -21.48
C GLY A 75 -12.58 -8.82 -21.58
N GLY A 76 -13.03 -9.53 -20.60
CA GLY A 76 -13.08 -10.97 -20.54
C GLY A 76 -13.85 -11.37 -19.30
N ASP A 77 -14.88 -12.16 -19.48
CA ASP A 77 -15.59 -12.87 -18.41
C ASP A 77 -14.60 -13.67 -17.55
N GLY A 78 -13.99 -13.04 -16.56
CA GLY A 78 -13.11 -13.68 -15.58
C GLY A 78 -13.75 -13.66 -14.20
N PRO A 79 -13.48 -14.67 -13.33
CA PRO A 79 -14.06 -14.83 -12.00
C PRO A 79 -13.60 -13.78 -10.96
N PHE A 80 -13.01 -12.66 -11.41
CA PHE A 80 -12.56 -11.55 -10.60
C PHE A 80 -13.36 -10.26 -10.81
N GLN A 81 -14.63 -10.41 -11.17
CA GLN A 81 -15.60 -9.33 -11.03
C GLN A 81 -15.93 -9.17 -9.55
N GLY A 82 -14.96 -8.64 -8.80
CA GLY A 82 -15.11 -8.31 -7.41
C GLY A 82 -15.92 -7.05 -7.27
N SER A 83 -17.22 -7.18 -7.05
CA SER A 83 -17.95 -6.22 -6.24
C SER A 83 -17.13 -5.98 -4.97
N SER A 84 -16.88 -4.73 -4.64
CA SER A 84 -16.16 -4.27 -3.45
C SER A 84 -16.79 -4.90 -2.20
N MET A 85 -16.25 -6.06 -1.77
CA MET A 85 -16.78 -6.88 -0.66
C MET A 85 -16.42 -6.33 0.72
N PHE A 86 -15.75 -5.18 0.80
CA PHE A 86 -15.42 -4.56 2.07
C PHE A 86 -16.58 -3.87 2.78
N VAL A 87 -17.72 -3.66 2.09
CA VAL A 87 -18.84 -2.88 2.65
C VAL A 87 -19.94 -3.77 3.26
N GLN A 88 -20.07 -5.02 2.87
CA GLN A 88 -21.21 -5.85 3.28
C GLN A 88 -20.98 -6.78 4.47
N GLY A 89 -19.72 -6.99 4.90
CA GLY A 89 -19.38 -7.87 6.02
C GLY A 89 -19.29 -7.21 7.39
N ALA A 90 -19.33 -5.88 7.48
CA ALA A 90 -19.20 -5.15 8.74
C ALA A 90 -20.54 -4.92 9.49
N LEU A 91 -21.66 -5.40 8.96
CA LEU A 91 -23.00 -5.30 9.56
C LEU A 91 -23.56 -6.66 9.97
N SER A 92 -22.73 -7.59 10.41
CA SER A 92 -23.20 -8.75 11.16
C SER A 92 -23.23 -8.38 12.64
N GLN A 93 -24.41 -7.94 13.03
CA GLN A 93 -25.07 -8.14 14.29
C GLN A 93 -24.25 -8.92 15.32
N ASP A 94 -23.61 -8.22 16.25
CA ASP A 94 -23.33 -8.80 17.56
C ASP A 94 -23.94 -7.89 18.63
N GLU A 95 -25.15 -8.27 18.98
CA GLU A 95 -25.91 -7.78 20.13
C GLU A 95 -25.35 -8.43 21.39
N THR A 96 -24.16 -8.05 21.82
CA THR A 96 -23.71 -8.28 23.20
C THR A 96 -22.86 -7.08 23.64
N GLY A 97 -23.40 -6.38 24.60
CA GLY A 97 -22.98 -5.12 25.18
C GLY A 97 -21.51 -5.03 25.59
N ALA A 98 -20.69 -4.54 24.70
CA ALA A 98 -19.44 -3.91 25.04
C ALA A 98 -19.54 -2.42 24.66
N LYS A 99 -19.50 -1.54 25.65
CA LYS A 99 -19.36 -0.10 25.47
C LYS A 99 -18.03 0.16 24.76
N GLY A 100 -18.04 0.11 23.43
CA GLY A 100 -16.90 0.53 22.60
C GLY A 100 -16.68 2.03 22.79
N SER A 101 -15.43 2.42 23.04
CA SER A 101 -15.02 3.82 23.15
C SER A 101 -15.53 4.64 21.95
N PRO A 102 -16.01 5.86 22.16
CA PRO A 102 -16.53 6.72 21.09
C PRO A 102 -15.52 6.96 19.96
N GLU A 103 -14.23 6.98 20.26
CA GLU A 103 -13.14 7.13 19.29
C GLU A 103 -13.10 6.07 18.17
N LYS A 104 -13.58 4.84 18.46
CA LYS A 104 -13.57 3.75 17.47
C LYS A 104 -14.75 3.86 16.49
N ARG A 105 -15.87 4.44 16.92
CA ARG A 105 -17.05 4.67 16.09
C ARG A 105 -16.83 5.81 15.10
N ASP A 106 -16.14 6.88 15.53
CA ASP A 106 -15.85 8.03 14.67
C ASP A 106 -14.84 7.66 13.56
N LYS A 107 -13.83 6.83 13.87
CA LYS A 107 -12.87 6.34 12.86
C LYS A 107 -13.53 5.49 11.77
N ILE A 108 -14.43 4.59 12.13
CA ILE A 108 -15.16 3.74 11.18
C ILE A 108 -16.09 4.59 10.29
N GLY A 109 -16.74 5.62 10.84
CA GLY A 109 -17.61 6.52 10.09
C GLY A 109 -16.84 7.39 9.09
N VAL A 110 -15.67 7.91 9.49
CA VAL A 110 -14.79 8.71 8.63
C VAL A 110 -14.21 7.87 7.50
N ASP A 111 -13.76 6.65 7.79
CA ASP A 111 -13.20 5.76 6.78
C ASP A 111 -14.25 5.41 5.72
N LYS A 112 -15.48 5.09 6.12
CA LYS A 112 -16.56 4.80 5.17
C LYS A 112 -16.83 5.97 4.22
N SER A 113 -16.85 7.20 4.73
CA SER A 113 -17.07 8.38 3.89
C SER A 113 -15.94 8.63 2.89
N LEU A 114 -14.69 8.29 3.25
CA LEU A 114 -13.54 8.38 2.35
C LEU A 114 -13.59 7.31 1.26
N TYR A 115 -14.06 6.10 1.58
CA TYR A 115 -14.29 5.04 0.58
C TYR A 115 -15.37 5.44 -0.42
N ASP A 116 -16.52 5.95 0.05
CA ASP A 116 -17.61 6.39 -0.81
C ASP A 116 -17.16 7.50 -1.78
N LEU A 117 -16.31 8.44 -1.30
CA LEU A 117 -15.72 9.49 -2.12
C LEU A 117 -14.71 8.94 -3.14
N ALA A 118 -13.88 7.99 -2.73
CA ALA A 118 -12.92 7.35 -3.63
C ALA A 118 -13.64 6.62 -4.77
N GLU A 119 -14.70 5.88 -4.45
CA GLU A 119 -15.53 5.18 -5.40
C GLU A 119 -16.22 6.14 -6.38
N GLU A 120 -16.75 7.25 -5.89
CA GLU A 120 -17.37 8.27 -6.75
C GLU A 120 -16.37 8.90 -7.73
N LEU A 121 -15.13 9.18 -7.28
CA LEU A 121 -14.09 9.76 -8.12
C LEU A 121 -13.57 8.78 -9.18
N THR A 122 -13.55 7.50 -8.89
CA THR A 122 -13.09 6.46 -9.83
C THR A 122 -14.20 5.90 -10.71
N GLY A 123 -15.43 6.39 -10.54
CA GLY A 123 -16.56 6.00 -11.37
C GLY A 123 -17.30 4.75 -10.93
N GLY A 124 -17.20 4.35 -9.65
CA GLY A 124 -18.05 3.43 -8.88
C GLY A 124 -18.57 2.14 -9.51
N SER A 125 -18.16 1.81 -10.71
CA SER A 125 -18.55 0.57 -11.41
C SER A 125 -17.90 0.55 -12.78
N GLY A 126 -17.38 -0.59 -13.21
CA GLY A 126 -16.56 -0.79 -14.42
C GLY A 126 -17.01 -0.16 -15.75
N ASP A 127 -18.24 0.33 -15.84
CA ASP A 127 -18.80 1.00 -17.02
C ASP A 127 -18.40 2.49 -17.16
N ALA A 128 -18.13 3.18 -16.05
CA ALA A 128 -17.88 4.63 -16.09
C ALA A 128 -16.50 4.97 -16.69
N THR A 129 -15.52 4.09 -16.58
CA THR A 129 -14.17 4.29 -17.11
C THR A 129 -14.12 4.20 -18.64
N GLU A 130 -15.04 3.49 -19.26
CA GLU A 130 -15.21 3.49 -20.73
C GLU A 130 -15.92 4.74 -21.22
N ALA A 131 -16.81 5.33 -20.40
CA ALA A 131 -17.58 6.50 -20.77
C ALA A 131 -16.76 7.81 -20.73
N ASP A 132 -15.76 7.94 -19.85
CA ASP A 132 -14.92 9.15 -19.73
C ASP A 132 -13.43 8.85 -19.71
N PRO A 133 -12.73 9.07 -20.83
CA PRO A 133 -11.27 8.86 -20.93
C PRO A 133 -10.45 9.67 -19.90
N ALA A 134 -11.03 10.75 -19.35
CA ALA A 134 -10.35 11.55 -18.33
C ALA A 134 -10.15 10.79 -17.02
N LEU A 135 -11.04 9.88 -16.67
CA LEU A 135 -10.93 9.09 -15.44
C LEU A 135 -9.71 8.16 -15.41
N LYS A 136 -9.13 7.84 -16.57
CA LYS A 136 -7.88 7.05 -16.66
C LYS A 136 -6.69 7.77 -16.03
N HIS A 137 -6.76 9.08 -15.86
CA HIS A 137 -5.73 9.90 -15.23
C HIS A 137 -5.83 9.96 -13.71
N ILE A 138 -6.86 9.35 -13.12
CA ILE A 138 -7.10 9.39 -11.68
C ILE A 138 -6.81 8.03 -11.05
N ALA A 139 -6.11 8.06 -9.92
CA ALA A 139 -6.06 6.95 -8.97
C ALA A 139 -6.36 7.47 -7.57
N THR A 140 -6.97 6.64 -6.74
CA THR A 140 -7.25 6.98 -5.36
C THR A 140 -6.65 5.93 -4.43
N ARG A 141 -6.15 6.38 -3.28
CA ARG A 141 -5.68 5.48 -2.22
C ARG A 141 -5.98 6.06 -0.85
N ILE A 142 -6.36 5.22 0.07
CA ILE A 142 -6.62 5.63 1.46
C ILE A 142 -5.38 5.31 2.28
N THR A 143 -4.92 6.31 3.03
CA THR A 143 -3.75 6.22 3.91
C THR A 143 -4.11 6.69 5.31
N ASP A 144 -3.16 6.59 6.24
CA ASP A 144 -3.33 7.13 7.60
C ASP A 144 -3.54 8.66 7.60
N GLU A 145 -3.00 9.36 6.60
CA GLU A 145 -3.17 10.79 6.43
C GLU A 145 -4.59 11.16 5.92
N GLY A 146 -5.17 10.30 5.10
CA GLY A 146 -6.50 10.50 4.50
C GLY A 146 -6.65 9.85 3.14
N LEU A 147 -7.58 10.38 2.33
CA LEU A 147 -7.79 9.97 0.95
C LEU A 147 -6.85 10.77 0.04
N ILE A 148 -5.93 10.10 -0.61
CA ILE A 148 -5.05 10.67 -1.64
C ILE A 148 -5.68 10.42 -3.00
N ILE A 149 -5.86 11.49 -3.77
CA ILE A 149 -6.34 11.50 -5.14
C ILE A 149 -5.16 11.91 -6.01
N GLU A 150 -4.68 11.00 -6.82
CA GLU A 150 -3.58 11.21 -7.74
C GLU A 150 -4.11 11.51 -9.13
N VAL A 151 -3.69 12.63 -9.70
CA VAL A 151 -3.94 13.00 -11.11
C VAL A 151 -2.61 12.96 -11.83
N PHE A 152 -2.43 12.04 -12.76
CA PHE A 152 -1.12 11.73 -13.37
C PHE A 152 -1.16 11.74 -14.90
N ASP A 153 0.02 11.90 -15.50
CA ASP A 153 0.22 11.78 -16.94
C ASP A 153 0.06 10.33 -17.41
N ILE A 154 -0.55 10.16 -18.56
CA ILE A 154 -0.51 8.90 -19.31
C ILE A 154 0.19 9.13 -20.66
N PRO A 155 0.79 8.09 -21.25
CA PRO A 155 1.43 8.21 -22.56
C PRO A 155 0.48 8.79 -23.61
N GLY A 156 0.90 9.87 -24.25
CA GLY A 156 0.11 10.56 -25.29
C GLY A 156 -0.93 11.56 -24.75
N SER A 157 -1.12 11.67 -23.44
CA SER A 157 -2.05 12.64 -22.85
C SER A 157 -1.43 13.27 -21.60
N PRO A 158 -0.51 14.22 -21.73
CA PRO A 158 0.11 14.90 -20.61
C PRO A 158 -0.85 15.90 -19.97
N LEU A 159 -0.71 16.11 -18.65
CA LEU A 159 -1.49 17.10 -17.89
C LEU A 159 -1.01 18.53 -18.10
N PHE A 160 0.28 18.71 -18.41
CA PHE A 160 0.93 19.98 -18.66
C PHE A 160 1.68 19.98 -19.99
N ASP A 161 1.85 21.15 -20.58
CA ASP A 161 2.62 21.32 -21.80
C ASP A 161 4.13 21.35 -21.48
N GLY A 162 4.82 20.24 -21.67
CA GLY A 162 6.25 20.09 -21.44
C GLY A 162 6.67 20.51 -20.02
N THR A 163 7.73 21.34 -19.94
CA THR A 163 8.24 21.91 -18.69
C THR A 163 7.57 23.24 -18.30
N SER A 164 6.41 23.53 -18.85
CA SER A 164 5.65 24.75 -18.57
C SER A 164 4.66 24.58 -17.44
N MET A 165 4.10 25.70 -17.00
CA MET A 165 2.94 25.74 -16.08
C MET A 165 1.61 25.73 -16.82
N ARG A 166 1.61 25.63 -18.17
CA ARG A 166 0.38 25.65 -18.95
C ARG A 166 -0.35 24.31 -18.78
N PRO A 167 -1.56 24.29 -18.16
CA PRO A 167 -2.31 23.07 -18.05
C PRO A 167 -2.95 22.69 -19.39
N ASN A 168 -3.05 21.41 -19.67
CA ASN A 168 -3.89 20.92 -20.73
C ASN A 168 -5.37 20.88 -20.27
N PRO A 169 -6.33 21.01 -21.17
CA PRO A 169 -7.75 21.07 -20.81
C PRO A 169 -8.25 19.89 -19.96
N ILE A 170 -7.58 18.75 -20.07
CA ILE A 170 -7.91 17.55 -19.29
C ILE A 170 -7.67 17.77 -17.80
N LEU A 171 -6.55 18.44 -17.41
CA LEU A 171 -6.25 18.74 -16.01
C LEU A 171 -7.30 19.68 -15.41
N ASP A 172 -7.69 20.74 -16.12
CA ASP A 172 -8.70 21.69 -15.66
C ASP A 172 -10.05 20.97 -15.41
N ARG A 173 -10.43 20.06 -16.32
CA ARG A 173 -11.65 19.26 -16.18
C ARG A 173 -11.58 18.34 -14.95
N LEU A 174 -10.45 17.63 -14.74
CA LEU A 174 -10.23 16.72 -13.64
C LEU A 174 -10.26 17.46 -12.29
N LEU A 175 -9.52 18.57 -12.16
CA LEU A 175 -9.50 19.36 -10.93
C LEU A 175 -10.88 19.98 -10.62
N THR A 176 -11.65 20.38 -11.64
CA THR A 176 -13.01 20.84 -11.45
C THR A 176 -13.91 19.72 -10.91
N MET A 177 -13.80 18.52 -11.45
CA MET A 177 -14.56 17.34 -10.98
C MET A 177 -14.19 16.99 -9.55
N ILE A 178 -12.90 16.88 -9.24
CA ILE A 178 -12.39 16.61 -7.88
C ILE A 178 -12.90 17.68 -6.91
N GLY A 179 -12.80 18.96 -7.27
CA GLY A 179 -13.27 20.05 -6.44
C GLY A 179 -14.75 19.94 -6.10
N ARG A 180 -15.61 19.63 -7.08
CA ARG A 180 -17.07 19.44 -6.86
C ARG A 180 -17.37 18.30 -5.89
N VAL A 181 -16.60 17.21 -5.94
CA VAL A 181 -16.75 16.09 -4.99
C VAL A 181 -16.30 16.53 -3.60
N LEU A 182 -15.12 17.15 -3.48
CA LEU A 182 -14.55 17.56 -2.21
C LEU A 182 -15.29 18.72 -1.52
N VAL A 183 -16.03 19.53 -2.24
CA VAL A 183 -16.90 20.60 -1.64
C VAL A 183 -17.91 20.01 -0.67
N ARG A 184 -18.36 18.77 -0.87
CA ARG A 184 -19.33 18.10 0.01
C ARG A 184 -18.76 17.65 1.35
N THR A 185 -17.46 17.78 1.53
CA THR A 185 -16.76 17.44 2.78
C THR A 185 -16.29 18.71 3.49
N SER A 186 -15.97 18.58 4.78
CA SER A 186 -15.39 19.67 5.58
C SER A 186 -13.90 19.47 5.87
N ASN A 187 -13.33 18.36 5.47
CA ASN A 187 -11.96 17.98 5.75
C ASN A 187 -10.96 18.97 5.13
N PRO A 188 -9.81 19.21 5.79
CA PRO A 188 -8.71 19.97 5.21
C PRO A 188 -8.13 19.27 3.98
N VAL A 189 -7.57 20.05 3.06
CA VAL A 189 -6.99 19.57 1.80
C VAL A 189 -5.53 19.95 1.74
N ALA A 190 -4.68 19.00 1.38
CA ALA A 190 -3.28 19.21 1.04
C ALA A 190 -3.06 18.93 -0.46
N ILE A 191 -2.13 19.67 -1.09
CA ILE A 191 -1.84 19.54 -2.51
C ILE A 191 -0.33 19.40 -2.67
N ALA A 192 0.11 18.42 -3.47
CA ALA A 192 1.51 18.22 -3.80
C ALA A 192 1.71 18.07 -5.32
N GLY A 193 2.76 18.68 -5.84
CA GLY A 193 3.15 18.54 -7.24
C GLY A 193 4.42 17.70 -7.38
N HIS A 194 4.41 16.76 -8.32
CA HIS A 194 5.54 15.87 -8.59
C HIS A 194 5.94 15.91 -10.05
N LEU A 195 7.20 15.60 -10.32
CA LEU A 195 7.78 15.48 -11.65
C LEU A 195 8.38 14.08 -11.83
N ALA A 196 8.50 13.64 -13.07
CA ALA A 196 9.30 12.46 -13.38
C ALA A 196 10.80 12.83 -13.38
N LYS A 197 11.63 11.85 -13.06
CA LYS A 197 13.09 12.05 -13.10
C LYS A 197 13.56 12.41 -14.51
N GLY A 198 14.29 13.50 -14.58
CA GLY A 198 14.86 13.97 -15.85
C GLY A 198 13.99 14.98 -16.61
N ASP A 199 12.76 15.26 -16.17
CA ASP A 199 11.85 16.19 -16.85
C ASP A 199 12.46 17.57 -17.11
N THR A 200 13.27 18.07 -16.19
CA THR A 200 13.86 19.42 -16.29
C THR A 200 15.31 19.43 -16.79
N VAL A 201 15.86 18.25 -17.14
CA VAL A 201 17.24 18.15 -17.63
C VAL A 201 17.40 18.94 -18.94
N GLY A 202 18.37 19.85 -18.95
CA GLY A 202 18.66 20.69 -20.12
C GLY A 202 17.68 21.85 -20.36
N SER A 203 16.62 22.00 -19.55
CA SER A 203 15.65 23.09 -19.71
C SER A 203 16.01 24.37 -18.97
N GLY A 204 16.96 24.32 -18.02
CA GLY A 204 17.28 25.43 -17.12
C GLY A 204 16.18 25.73 -16.08
N VAL A 205 15.14 24.88 -15.98
CA VAL A 205 14.04 25.03 -15.04
C VAL A 205 14.37 24.30 -13.73
N ASP A 206 14.18 24.97 -12.60
CA ASP A 206 14.31 24.35 -11.28
C ASP A 206 13.14 23.39 -11.03
N PRO A 207 13.40 22.09 -10.78
CA PRO A 207 12.35 21.10 -10.57
C PRO A 207 11.50 21.39 -9.31
N TRP A 208 12.08 21.90 -8.25
CA TRP A 208 11.36 22.27 -7.03
C TRP A 208 10.36 23.39 -7.29
N ARG A 209 10.82 24.42 -8.00
CA ARG A 209 9.97 25.53 -8.39
C ARG A 209 8.85 25.07 -9.30
N LEU A 210 9.16 24.31 -10.35
CA LEU A 210 8.15 23.87 -11.32
C LEU A 210 7.05 23.02 -10.66
N SER A 211 7.44 22.07 -9.80
CA SER A 211 6.48 21.22 -9.09
C SER A 211 5.62 22.03 -8.12
N GLY A 212 6.21 23.00 -7.39
CA GLY A 212 5.48 23.92 -6.52
C GLY A 212 4.51 24.81 -7.27
N ASP A 213 4.94 25.39 -8.40
CA ASP A 213 4.11 26.25 -9.25
C ASP A 213 2.90 25.47 -9.82
N ARG A 214 3.10 24.19 -10.21
CA ARG A 214 2.02 23.30 -10.66
C ARG A 214 1.04 22.96 -9.54
N ALA A 215 1.55 22.71 -8.33
CA ALA A 215 0.69 22.51 -7.15
C ALA A 215 -0.13 23.76 -6.82
N GLN A 216 0.47 24.94 -6.96
CA GLN A 216 -0.21 26.21 -6.76
C GLN A 216 -1.32 26.43 -7.79
N LEU A 217 -1.08 26.11 -9.06
CA LEU A 217 -2.10 26.15 -10.09
C LEU A 217 -3.26 25.20 -9.74
N ALA A 218 -2.97 23.99 -9.30
CA ALA A 218 -4.00 23.03 -8.86
C ALA A 218 -4.83 23.60 -7.71
N ARG A 219 -4.20 24.27 -6.72
CA ARG A 219 -4.90 24.99 -5.65
C ARG A 219 -5.90 26.01 -6.22
N GLU A 220 -5.47 26.86 -7.14
CA GLU A 220 -6.32 27.88 -7.75
C GLU A 220 -7.53 27.28 -8.46
N ARG A 221 -7.34 26.14 -9.16
CA ARG A 221 -8.45 25.43 -9.82
C ARG A 221 -9.43 24.81 -8.83
N LEU A 222 -8.93 24.23 -7.73
CA LEU A 222 -9.78 23.67 -6.68
C LEU A 222 -10.57 24.75 -5.94
N VAL A 223 -9.97 25.91 -5.68
CA VAL A 223 -10.67 27.08 -5.11
C VAL A 223 -11.76 27.58 -6.08
N ALA A 224 -11.43 27.70 -7.37
CA ALA A 224 -12.41 28.07 -8.39
C ALA A 224 -13.56 27.04 -8.52
N ALA A 225 -13.31 25.78 -8.19
CA ALA A 225 -14.32 24.73 -8.15
C ALA A 225 -15.16 24.73 -6.84
N GLY A 226 -14.86 25.62 -5.87
CA GLY A 226 -15.67 25.85 -4.68
C GLY A 226 -15.03 25.44 -3.35
N ILE A 227 -13.79 24.96 -3.33
CA ILE A 227 -13.08 24.70 -2.08
C ILE A 227 -12.67 26.03 -1.44
N THR A 228 -13.02 26.23 -0.17
CA THR A 228 -12.65 27.45 0.56
C THR A 228 -11.16 27.47 0.92
N GLU A 229 -10.53 28.63 0.85
CA GLU A 229 -9.12 28.84 1.21
C GLU A 229 -8.79 28.33 2.63
N THR A 230 -9.73 28.45 3.56
CA THR A 230 -9.56 28.00 4.96
C THR A 230 -9.40 26.49 5.10
N ARG A 231 -9.79 25.72 4.08
CA ARG A 231 -9.61 24.27 4.05
C ARG A 231 -8.25 23.84 3.52
N LEU A 232 -7.50 24.74 2.91
CA LEU A 232 -6.20 24.42 2.34
C LEU A 232 -5.15 24.39 3.45
N ALA A 233 -4.70 23.19 3.80
CA ALA A 233 -3.74 22.96 4.88
C ALA A 233 -2.29 23.18 4.43
N ARG A 234 -1.95 22.72 3.21
CA ARG A 234 -0.60 22.89 2.63
C ARG A 234 -0.62 22.77 1.11
N VAL A 235 0.36 23.42 0.47
CA VAL A 235 0.68 23.26 -0.95
C VAL A 235 2.18 23.08 -1.07
N THR A 236 2.63 21.98 -1.65
CA THR A 236 4.05 21.62 -1.72
C THR A 236 4.48 21.23 -3.13
N GLY A 237 5.75 21.49 -3.45
CA GLY A 237 6.41 20.94 -4.62
C GLY A 237 7.42 19.88 -4.17
N GLU A 238 7.34 18.69 -4.71
CA GLU A 238 8.16 17.54 -4.33
C GLU A 238 9.25 17.21 -5.37
N ALA A 239 9.33 18.00 -6.45
CA ALA A 239 10.25 17.76 -7.57
C ALA A 239 10.10 16.31 -8.10
N ASP A 240 11.22 15.60 -8.28
CA ASP A 240 11.27 14.20 -8.70
C ASP A 240 11.38 13.21 -7.50
N ARG A 241 10.98 13.67 -6.31
CA ARG A 241 11.01 12.84 -5.10
C ARG A 241 9.75 11.99 -4.97
N GLY A 242 9.90 10.80 -4.36
CA GLY A 242 8.78 9.90 -4.14
C GLY A 242 8.15 9.39 -5.43
N PRO A 243 8.90 8.73 -6.33
CA PRO A 243 8.32 8.09 -7.51
C PRO A 243 7.33 7.00 -7.07
N ILE A 244 6.21 6.89 -7.78
CA ILE A 244 5.18 5.87 -7.52
C ILE A 244 5.37 4.61 -8.37
N THR A 245 6.28 4.66 -9.34
CA THR A 245 6.63 3.52 -10.20
C THR A 245 8.09 3.16 -10.01
N ASP A 246 8.45 1.90 -10.32
CA ASP A 246 9.83 1.41 -10.26
C ASP A 246 10.76 2.12 -11.27
N THR A 247 10.18 2.72 -12.30
CA THR A 247 10.90 3.51 -13.29
C THR A 247 10.74 5.00 -12.97
N PRO A 248 11.76 5.68 -12.39
CA PRO A 248 11.63 7.08 -11.98
C PRO A 248 11.30 8.08 -13.08
N ALA A 249 11.60 7.74 -14.34
CA ALA A 249 11.30 8.55 -15.52
C ALA A 249 9.90 8.26 -16.14
N ASP A 250 9.11 7.37 -15.52
CA ASP A 250 7.78 7.03 -16.01
C ASP A 250 6.87 8.28 -15.99
N PRO A 251 6.07 8.51 -17.05
CA PRO A 251 5.10 9.60 -17.12
C PRO A 251 4.16 9.69 -15.90
N ARG A 252 3.79 8.58 -15.29
CA ARG A 252 2.92 8.55 -14.10
C ARG A 252 3.53 9.25 -12.88
N ASN A 253 4.84 9.42 -12.84
CA ASN A 253 5.48 10.19 -11.78
C ASN A 253 5.24 11.70 -11.92
N ARG A 254 4.87 12.21 -13.12
CA ARG A 254 4.34 13.57 -13.29
C ARG A 254 2.90 13.59 -12.86
N ARG A 255 2.66 14.07 -11.65
CA ARG A 255 1.33 14.04 -11.05
C ARG A 255 1.07 15.21 -10.11
N ILE A 256 -0.19 15.46 -9.89
CA ILE A 256 -0.69 16.28 -8.79
C ILE A 256 -1.40 15.36 -7.81
N GLU A 257 -1.01 15.41 -6.56
CA GLU A 257 -1.69 14.73 -5.46
C GLU A 257 -2.58 15.72 -4.73
N VAL A 258 -3.84 15.36 -4.55
CA VAL A 258 -4.82 16.10 -3.73
C VAL A 258 -5.20 15.18 -2.59
N THR A 259 -4.77 15.52 -1.37
CA THR A 259 -5.04 14.72 -0.18
C THR A 259 -6.17 15.35 0.64
N LEU A 260 -7.26 14.62 0.79
CA LEU A 260 -8.32 14.95 1.74
C LEU A 260 -7.91 14.40 3.11
N LEU A 261 -7.45 15.29 3.99
CA LEU A 261 -6.91 14.92 5.29
C LEU A 261 -8.01 14.40 6.22
N ARG A 262 -7.67 13.47 7.10
CA ARG A 262 -8.61 13.02 8.12
C ARG A 262 -8.91 14.15 9.10
N SER A 263 -10.20 14.35 9.41
CA SER A 263 -10.58 15.23 10.51
C SER A 263 -10.40 14.45 11.81
N PHE A 264 -9.43 14.86 12.62
CA PHE A 264 -9.36 14.38 13.99
C PHE A 264 -10.34 15.21 14.83
N PRO A 265 -11.15 14.58 15.67
CA PRO A 265 -11.93 15.32 16.66
C PRO A 265 -10.97 16.12 17.54
N LYS A 266 -11.27 17.41 17.73
CA LYS A 266 -10.53 18.32 18.60
C LYS A 266 -10.71 17.93 20.05
#